data_4885d31df462f458733af140075290eb
#
_entry.id   4885d31df462f458733af140075290eb
#
_cell.length_a   1.000
_cell.length_b   1.000
_cell.length_c   1.000
_cell.angle_alpha   90.00
_cell.angle_beta   90.00
_cell.angle_gamma   90.00
#
_symmetry.space_group_name_H-M   'P 1'
#
loop_
_entity.id
_entity.type
_entity.pdbx_description
1 polymer ?
#
loop_
_entity_poly.entity_id
_entity_poly.type
_entity_poly.pdbx_seq_one_letter_code
_entity_poly.pdbx_strand_id
1 'polypeptide(L)'
;MAIRTLTEANFDEVVTGNDVVFVCFCDSSSDACRRFAPTFEASSNEHPDVVYGTVDVEAEQGLAAANISRRPTIMAYRKGVLVYSQPDGLLPQTL
;
A
#
# COMPACT_ATOMS: atom_id res chain seq x y z
N MET A 1 -12.82 -7.29 6.31
CA MET A 1 -11.97 -6.53 5.38
C MET A 1 -11.10 -5.56 6.17
N ALA A 2 -9.82 -5.55 5.91
CA ALA A 2 -8.88 -4.82 6.75
C ALA A 2 -8.06 -3.77 5.98
N ILE A 3 -8.57 -3.28 4.86
CA ILE A 3 -7.86 -2.25 4.08
C ILE A 3 -8.24 -0.87 4.61
N ARG A 4 -7.21 -0.09 4.97
CA ARG A 4 -7.38 1.27 5.47
C ARG A 4 -7.04 2.26 4.37
N THR A 5 -7.73 3.38 4.34
CA THR A 5 -7.36 4.50 3.48
C THR A 5 -6.31 5.33 4.20
N LEU A 6 -5.14 5.48 3.58
CA LEU A 6 -4.04 6.24 4.15
C LEU A 6 -3.97 7.61 3.49
N THR A 7 -3.75 8.63 4.31
CA THR A 7 -3.64 10.02 3.88
C THR A 7 -2.34 10.60 4.42
N GLU A 8 -2.00 11.80 3.98
CA GLU A 8 -0.83 12.50 4.52
C GLU A 8 -0.95 12.71 6.03
N ALA A 9 -2.19 12.80 6.54
CA ALA A 9 -2.42 13.01 7.97
C ALA A 9 -2.18 11.77 8.82
N ASN A 10 -2.41 10.56 8.28
CA ASN A 10 -2.34 9.34 9.09
C ASN A 10 -1.26 8.34 8.65
N PHE A 11 -0.59 8.59 7.54
CA PHE A 11 0.35 7.64 6.97
C PHE A 11 1.45 7.23 7.96
N ASP A 12 2.13 8.21 8.51
CA ASP A 12 3.24 7.93 9.44
C ASP A 12 2.74 7.21 10.69
N GLU A 13 1.60 7.62 11.23
CA GLU A 13 1.05 7.00 12.42
C GLU A 13 0.74 5.52 12.19
N VAL A 14 0.12 5.19 11.05
CA VAL A 14 -0.25 3.81 10.74
C VAL A 14 1.00 2.98 10.47
N VAL A 15 1.92 3.50 9.67
CA VAL A 15 3.12 2.76 9.26
C VAL A 15 4.03 2.50 10.46
N THR A 16 4.21 3.47 11.34
CA THR A 16 5.09 3.30 12.50
C THR A 16 4.40 2.62 13.68
N GLY A 17 3.08 2.69 13.75
CA GLY A 17 2.32 2.13 14.86
C GLY A 17 2.00 0.64 14.74
N ASN A 18 2.38 0.00 13.64
CA ASN A 18 2.08 -1.40 13.39
C ASN A 18 3.36 -2.13 12.97
N ASP A 19 3.40 -3.44 13.26
CA ASP A 19 4.60 -4.23 13.01
C ASP A 19 4.84 -4.40 11.51
N VAL A 20 3.82 -4.82 10.77
CA VAL A 20 3.92 -5.01 9.32
C VAL A 20 2.76 -4.28 8.63
N VAL A 21 3.08 -3.45 7.66
CA VAL A 21 2.10 -2.68 6.89
C VAL A 21 2.42 -2.82 5.42
N PHE A 22 1.44 -3.25 4.63
CA PHE A 22 1.53 -3.26 3.17
C PHE A 22 0.74 -2.07 2.66
N VAL A 23 1.37 -1.26 1.81
CA VAL A 23 0.76 -0.06 1.24
C VAL A 23 0.71 -0.18 -0.27
N CYS A 24 -0.48 0.01 -0.83
CA CYS A 24 -0.68 0.06 -2.27
C CYS A 24 -0.88 1.52 -2.69
N PHE A 25 0.03 2.01 -3.51
CA PHE A 25 -0.08 3.35 -4.09
C PHE A 25 -0.78 3.22 -5.43
N CYS A 26 -2.00 3.70 -5.51
CA CYS A 26 -2.84 3.50 -6.67
C CYS A 26 -3.49 4.79 -7.14
N ASP A 27 -3.86 4.77 -8.42
CA ASP A 27 -4.62 5.83 -9.07
C ASP A 27 -5.96 5.21 -9.51
N SER A 28 -7.07 5.77 -9.07
CA SER A 28 -8.39 5.24 -9.37
C SER A 28 -8.71 5.26 -10.87
N SER A 29 -8.04 6.09 -11.66
CA SER A 29 -8.21 6.13 -13.10
C SER A 29 -7.38 5.07 -13.85
N SER A 30 -6.49 4.37 -13.15
CA SER A 30 -5.64 3.35 -13.76
C SER A 30 -6.35 2.00 -13.82
N ASP A 31 -6.40 1.39 -15.00
CA ASP A 31 -6.96 0.05 -15.17
C ASP A 31 -6.15 -0.99 -14.39
N ALA A 32 -4.83 -0.85 -14.37
CA ALA A 32 -3.97 -1.76 -13.63
C ALA A 32 -4.27 -1.73 -12.14
N CYS A 33 -4.50 -0.54 -11.59
CA CYS A 33 -4.89 -0.40 -10.18
C CYS A 33 -6.24 -1.05 -9.90
N ARG A 34 -7.21 -0.84 -10.78
CA ARG A 34 -8.54 -1.45 -10.61
C ARG A 34 -8.48 -2.97 -10.68
N ARG A 35 -7.64 -3.51 -11.56
CA ARG A 35 -7.48 -4.97 -11.66
C ARG A 35 -6.75 -5.56 -10.47
N PHE A 36 -5.86 -4.78 -9.85
CA PHE A 36 -5.10 -5.24 -8.69
C PHE A 36 -5.90 -5.19 -7.39
N ALA A 37 -6.89 -4.33 -7.29
CA ALA A 37 -7.65 -4.13 -6.05
C ALA A 37 -8.21 -5.44 -5.45
N PRO A 38 -8.85 -6.33 -6.24
CA PRO A 38 -9.34 -7.59 -5.68
C PRO A 38 -8.23 -8.48 -5.13
N THR A 39 -7.05 -8.49 -5.78
CA THR A 39 -5.91 -9.26 -5.31
C THR A 39 -5.41 -8.74 -3.97
N PHE A 40 -5.33 -7.43 -3.83
CA PHE A 40 -4.88 -6.79 -2.60
C PHE A 40 -5.87 -7.08 -1.46
N GLU A 41 -7.16 -6.99 -1.75
CA GLU A 41 -8.22 -7.28 -0.77
C GLU A 41 -8.18 -8.75 -0.33
N ALA A 42 -8.03 -9.67 -1.28
CA ALA A 42 -7.93 -11.09 -0.96
C ALA A 42 -6.74 -11.38 -0.06
N SER A 43 -5.60 -10.76 -0.35
CA SER A 43 -4.42 -10.89 0.49
C SER A 43 -4.67 -10.38 1.91
N SER A 44 -5.38 -9.26 2.05
CA SER A 44 -5.69 -8.71 3.37
C SER A 44 -6.55 -9.65 4.21
N ASN A 45 -7.44 -10.38 3.57
CA ASN A 45 -8.29 -11.34 4.26
C ASN A 45 -7.53 -12.58 4.72
N GLU A 46 -6.45 -12.93 4.01
CA GLU A 46 -5.62 -14.09 4.35
C GLU A 46 -4.59 -13.79 5.44
N HIS A 47 -4.29 -12.52 5.67
CA HIS A 47 -3.25 -12.10 6.62
C HIS A 47 -3.80 -11.06 7.60
N PRO A 48 -4.68 -11.49 8.54
CA PRO A 48 -5.33 -10.54 9.45
C PRO A 48 -4.39 -9.85 10.43
N ASP A 49 -3.18 -10.37 10.60
CA ASP A 49 -2.15 -9.78 11.46
C ASP A 49 -1.34 -8.68 10.76
N VAL A 50 -1.54 -8.50 9.47
CA VAL A 50 -0.86 -7.47 8.68
C VAL A 50 -1.85 -6.34 8.39
N VAL A 51 -1.40 -5.10 8.54
CA VAL A 51 -2.19 -3.94 8.16
C VAL A 51 -2.02 -3.68 6.66
N TYR A 52 -3.13 -3.57 5.96
CA TYR A 52 -3.16 -3.25 4.54
C TYR A 52 -3.74 -1.85 4.37
N GLY A 53 -3.03 -1.00 3.63
CA GLY A 53 -3.46 0.36 3.40
C GLY A 53 -3.38 0.72 1.91
N THR A 54 -4.22 1.66 1.49
CA THR A 54 -4.18 2.21 0.15
C THR A 54 -3.96 3.71 0.19
N VAL A 55 -3.17 4.21 -0.76
CA VAL A 55 -2.95 5.64 -0.94
C VAL A 55 -3.42 6.00 -2.34
N ASP A 56 -4.31 6.99 -2.43
CA ASP A 56 -4.71 7.57 -3.70
C ASP A 56 -3.67 8.62 -4.07
N VAL A 57 -2.86 8.33 -5.08
CA VAL A 57 -1.74 9.18 -5.45
C VAL A 57 -2.18 10.53 -6.01
N GLU A 58 -3.40 10.65 -6.49
CA GLU A 58 -3.92 11.92 -6.95
C GLU A 58 -4.37 12.81 -5.79
N ALA A 59 -4.98 12.21 -4.77
CA ALA A 59 -5.43 12.94 -3.60
C ALA A 59 -4.29 13.24 -2.62
N GLU A 60 -3.33 12.30 -2.51
CA GLU A 60 -2.24 12.40 -1.53
C GLU A 60 -0.90 12.55 -2.25
N GLN A 61 -0.75 13.63 -3.00
CA GLN A 61 0.42 13.85 -3.84
C GLN A 61 1.72 13.94 -3.04
N GLY A 62 1.65 14.44 -1.81
CA GLY A 62 2.82 14.50 -0.95
C GLY A 62 3.40 13.14 -0.62
N LEU A 63 2.56 12.13 -0.50
CA LEU A 63 3.02 10.75 -0.25
C LEU A 63 3.56 10.10 -1.52
N ALA A 64 3.03 10.47 -2.67
CA ALA A 64 3.38 9.85 -3.95
C ALA A 64 4.62 10.47 -4.60
N ALA A 65 4.99 11.68 -4.22
CA ALA A 65 5.93 12.50 -4.97
C ALA A 65 7.34 11.92 -5.08
N ALA A 66 7.76 11.12 -4.09
CA ALA A 66 9.17 10.79 -4.00
C ALA A 66 9.62 9.67 -4.93
N ASN A 67 8.84 8.59 -5.08
CA ASN A 67 9.37 7.39 -5.72
C ASN A 67 8.36 6.55 -6.49
N ILE A 68 7.19 7.07 -6.82
CA ILE A 68 6.16 6.27 -7.48
C ILE A 68 6.21 6.51 -8.97
N SER A 69 6.88 5.61 -9.70
CA SER A 69 6.99 5.73 -11.15
C SER A 69 5.95 4.91 -11.89
N ARG A 70 5.42 3.86 -11.28
CA ARG A 70 4.39 3.00 -11.89
C ARG A 70 3.32 2.67 -10.87
N ARG A 71 2.12 2.44 -11.34
CA ARG A 71 0.96 2.14 -10.50
C ARG A 71 0.29 0.87 -10.98
N PRO A 72 -0.09 -0.02 -10.08
CA PRO A 72 0.06 0.07 -8.63
C PRO A 72 1.50 -0.20 -8.18
N THR A 73 1.93 0.49 -7.13
CA THR A 73 3.20 0.21 -6.48
C THR A 73 2.92 -0.29 -5.08
N ILE A 74 3.52 -1.42 -4.73
CA ILE A 74 3.37 -2.00 -3.40
C ILE A 74 4.63 -1.70 -2.60
N MET A 75 4.43 -1.15 -1.40
CA MET A 75 5.52 -0.97 -0.44
C MET A 75 5.16 -1.69 0.84
N ALA A 76 6.11 -2.41 1.39
CA ALA A 76 5.93 -3.08 2.66
C ALA A 76 6.85 -2.45 3.69
N TYR A 77 6.30 -2.18 4.87
CA TYR A 77 7.02 -1.58 5.99
C TYR A 77 7.00 -2.55 7.16
N ARG A 78 8.14 -2.63 7.84
CA ARG A 78 8.24 -3.40 9.07
C ARG A 78 8.77 -2.50 10.16
N LYS A 79 7.97 -2.29 11.21
CA LYS A 79 8.29 -1.39 12.32
C LYS A 79 8.68 0.00 11.83
N GLY A 80 7.96 0.48 10.82
CA GLY A 80 8.16 1.80 10.24
C GLY A 80 9.27 1.90 9.21
N VAL A 81 9.97 0.80 8.90
CA VAL A 81 11.07 0.78 7.95
C VAL A 81 10.63 0.13 6.64
N LEU A 82 10.87 0.79 5.51
CA LEU A 82 10.58 0.24 4.20
C LEU A 82 11.51 -0.95 3.93
N VAL A 83 10.91 -2.13 3.73
CA VAL A 83 11.66 -3.36 3.48
C VAL A 83 11.38 -3.98 2.10
N TYR A 84 10.39 -3.46 1.38
CA TYR A 84 10.01 -3.99 0.07
C TYR A 84 9.34 -2.89 -0.74
N SER A 85 9.73 -2.78 -1.99
CA SER A 85 9.08 -1.86 -2.93
C SER A 85 9.08 -2.51 -4.29
N GLN A 86 7.88 -2.65 -4.89
CA GLN A 86 7.75 -3.31 -6.18
C GLN A 86 6.69 -2.59 -7.01
N PRO A 87 7.06 -2.09 -8.19
CA PRO A 87 6.07 -1.57 -9.13
C PRO A 87 5.27 -2.70 -9.76
N ASP A 88 4.18 -2.33 -10.44
CA ASP A 88 3.31 -3.25 -11.18
C ASP A 88 2.50 -4.21 -10.30
N GLY A 89 2.35 -3.89 -9.01
CA GLY A 89 1.41 -4.59 -8.16
C GLY A 89 1.77 -6.00 -7.76
N LEU A 90 3.05 -6.30 -7.66
CA LEU A 90 3.47 -7.61 -7.16
C LEU A 90 3.52 -7.57 -5.62
N LEU A 91 2.90 -8.57 -5.00
CA LEU A 91 2.93 -8.71 -3.55
C LEU A 91 4.12 -9.53 -3.10
N PRO A 92 4.74 -9.18 -1.97
CA PRO A 92 5.83 -10.02 -1.44
C PRO A 92 5.27 -11.34 -0.95
N GLN A 93 5.99 -12.42 -1.21
CA GLN A 93 5.57 -13.75 -0.77
C GLN A 93 6.05 -14.03 0.65
N THR A 94 7.16 -13.44 1.03
CA THR A 94 7.70 -13.55 2.39
C THR A 94 8.31 -12.22 2.79
N LEU A 95 8.25 -11.94 4.05
CA LEU A 95 8.90 -10.77 4.64
C LEU A 95 9.81 -11.19 5.78
#